data_1823cffcec7fe5dcf905f42e63690104
#
_entry.id   1823cffcec7fe5dcf905f42e63690104
#
_cell.length_a   1.000
_cell.length_b   1.000
_cell.length_c   1.000
_cell.angle_alpha   90.00
_cell.angle_beta   90.00
_cell.angle_gamma   90.00
#
_symmetry.space_group_name_H-M   'P 1'
#
loop_
_entity.id
_entity.type
_entity.pdbx_description
1 polymer ?
#
loop_
_entity_poly.entity_id
_entity_poly.type
_entity_poly.pdbx_seq_one_letter_code
_entity_poly.pdbx_strand_id
1 'polypeptide(L)'
;MLGAGGAARAIAAALCEAGVEHLTIANRNLDKARDLADLLVKELGFTAVSAQPLAQTDGADVDMIINSTSLGLHADDALPLALDHVSKHTVIADIIMVPADTKWLQDAVSRGLPIHYGRHMLDYQIDLIGRFTAAF
;
A
#
# COMPACT_ATOMS: atom_id res chain seq x y z
N MET A 1 -4.13 -3.06 1.83
CA MET A 1 -2.73 -2.90 1.35
C MET A 1 -2.32 -4.15 0.60
N LEU A 2 -1.74 -4.00 -0.57
CA LEU A 2 -1.25 -5.07 -1.43
C LEU A 2 0.26 -5.24 -1.21
N GLY A 3 0.70 -6.45 -0.86
CA GLY A 3 2.08 -6.78 -0.55
C GLY A 3 2.38 -6.94 0.94
N ALA A 4 3.44 -7.69 1.25
CA ALA A 4 3.92 -7.97 2.61
C ALA A 4 5.46 -7.98 2.69
N GLY A 5 6.12 -7.16 1.89
CA GLY A 5 7.57 -6.98 1.87
C GLY A 5 8.06 -5.92 2.87
N GLY A 6 9.31 -5.50 2.72
CA GLY A 6 9.93 -4.49 3.60
C GLY A 6 9.20 -3.16 3.60
N ALA A 7 8.85 -2.62 2.43
CA ALA A 7 8.07 -1.39 2.33
C ALA A 7 6.68 -1.53 2.96
N ALA A 8 6.01 -2.69 2.76
CA ALA A 8 4.72 -2.97 3.37
C ALA A 8 4.76 -2.89 4.89
N ARG A 9 5.83 -3.38 5.53
CA ARG A 9 6.00 -3.32 7.00
C ARG A 9 6.03 -1.89 7.51
N ALA A 10 6.81 -1.03 6.87
CA ALA A 10 6.92 0.38 7.25
C ALA A 10 5.59 1.12 7.07
N ILE A 11 4.91 0.90 5.94
CA ILE A 11 3.61 1.51 5.64
C ILE A 11 2.55 1.03 6.64
N ALA A 12 2.49 -0.28 6.89
CA ALA A 12 1.53 -0.85 7.84
C ALA A 12 1.70 -0.28 9.25
N ALA A 13 2.95 -0.17 9.74
CA ALA A 13 3.24 0.44 11.04
C ALA A 13 2.78 1.91 11.07
N ALA A 14 3.10 2.69 10.04
CA ALA A 14 2.70 4.09 9.95
C ALA A 14 1.16 4.26 9.90
N LEU A 15 0.44 3.38 9.20
CA LEU A 15 -1.02 3.39 9.16
C LEU A 15 -1.62 3.09 10.54
N CYS A 16 -1.06 2.09 11.26
CA CYS A 16 -1.50 1.77 12.62
C CYS A 16 -1.28 2.95 13.57
N GLU A 17 -0.12 3.60 13.50
CA GLU A 17 0.18 4.78 14.30
C GLU A 17 -0.72 5.98 13.95
N ALA A 18 -1.09 6.13 12.69
CA ALA A 18 -2.02 7.16 12.22
C ALA A 18 -3.48 6.90 12.64
N GLY A 19 -3.78 5.73 13.22
CA GLY A 19 -5.10 5.41 13.74
C GLY A 19 -6.07 4.88 12.69
N VAL A 20 -5.59 4.13 11.69
CA VAL A 20 -6.49 3.42 10.77
C VAL A 20 -7.40 2.47 11.55
N GLU A 21 -8.69 2.43 11.20
CA GLU A 21 -9.67 1.59 11.92
C GLU A 21 -9.48 0.11 11.64
N HIS A 22 -9.17 -0.24 10.39
CA HIS A 22 -8.93 -1.63 9.97
C HIS A 22 -7.89 -1.67 8.84
N LEU A 23 -6.99 -2.66 8.89
CA LEU A 23 -6.00 -2.90 7.86
C LEU A 23 -6.12 -4.32 7.31
N THR A 24 -6.42 -4.45 6.03
CA THR A 24 -6.35 -5.73 5.33
C THR A 24 -5.02 -5.81 4.55
N ILE A 25 -4.26 -6.86 4.80
CA ILE A 25 -3.01 -7.16 4.10
C ILE A 25 -3.27 -8.29 3.09
N ALA A 26 -3.21 -7.94 1.81
CA ALA A 26 -3.38 -8.89 0.72
C ALA A 26 -2.04 -9.20 0.07
N ASN A 27 -1.65 -10.47 0.00
CA ASN A 27 -0.40 -10.88 -0.61
C ASN A 27 -0.54 -12.18 -1.40
N ARG A 28 0.27 -12.33 -2.43
CA ARG A 28 0.31 -13.57 -3.23
C ARG A 28 0.66 -14.79 -2.36
N ASN A 29 1.63 -14.65 -1.46
CA ASN A 29 1.92 -15.63 -0.42
C ASN A 29 1.17 -15.21 0.86
N LEU A 30 0.12 -15.97 1.22
CA LEU A 30 -0.73 -15.68 2.37
C LEU A 30 0.04 -15.73 3.69
N ASP A 31 1.01 -16.64 3.85
CA ASP A 31 1.77 -16.76 5.10
C ASP A 31 2.57 -15.49 5.39
N LYS A 32 3.15 -14.85 4.38
CA LYS A 32 3.80 -13.55 4.55
C LYS A 32 2.85 -12.44 4.99
N ALA A 33 1.60 -12.46 4.52
CA ALA A 33 0.59 -11.51 4.97
C ALA A 33 0.19 -11.76 6.42
N ARG A 34 0.05 -13.03 6.82
CA ARG A 34 -0.20 -13.44 8.21
C ARG A 34 0.94 -13.05 9.13
N ASP A 35 2.18 -13.34 8.74
CA ASP A 35 3.37 -12.96 9.52
C ASP A 35 3.42 -11.46 9.77
N LEU A 36 3.07 -10.64 8.78
CA LEU A 36 3.00 -9.20 8.95
C LEU A 36 1.85 -8.77 9.86
N ALA A 37 0.67 -9.37 9.72
CA ALA A 37 -0.46 -9.11 10.61
C ALA A 37 -0.12 -9.47 12.07
N ASP A 38 0.47 -10.65 12.31
CA ASP A 38 0.90 -11.10 13.63
C ASP A 38 1.96 -10.17 14.24
N LEU A 39 2.88 -9.66 13.41
CA LEU A 39 3.87 -8.67 13.84
C LEU A 39 3.20 -7.37 14.33
N LEU A 40 2.21 -6.85 13.61
CA LEU A 40 1.48 -5.64 14.01
C LEU A 40 0.71 -5.84 15.32
N VAL A 41 0.10 -7.00 15.50
CA VAL A 41 -0.56 -7.35 16.78
C VAL A 41 0.45 -7.40 17.92
N LYS A 42 1.57 -8.10 17.72
CA LYS A 42 2.58 -8.33 18.75
C LYS A 42 3.33 -7.06 19.14
N GLU A 43 3.79 -6.27 18.17
CA GLU A 43 4.68 -5.13 18.41
C GLU A 43 3.91 -3.82 18.66
N LEU A 44 2.73 -3.64 18.05
CA LEU A 44 1.94 -2.41 18.16
C LEU A 44 0.60 -2.58 18.88
N GLY A 45 0.23 -3.80 19.23
CA GLY A 45 -1.10 -4.09 19.81
C GLY A 45 -2.27 -3.82 18.86
N PHE A 46 -1.99 -3.72 17.56
CA PHE A 46 -3.02 -3.42 16.55
C PHE A 46 -3.75 -4.69 16.14
N THR A 47 -4.92 -4.94 16.74
CA THR A 47 -5.70 -6.16 16.53
C THR A 47 -6.69 -6.08 15.36
N ALA A 48 -7.00 -4.88 14.86
CA ALA A 48 -7.91 -4.66 13.74
C ALA A 48 -7.21 -4.90 12.39
N VAL A 49 -6.51 -6.01 12.25
CA VAL A 49 -5.77 -6.39 11.05
C VAL A 49 -6.22 -7.76 10.56
N SER A 50 -6.30 -7.92 9.25
CA SER A 50 -6.58 -9.20 8.59
C SER A 50 -5.60 -9.47 7.46
N ALA A 51 -5.39 -10.75 7.16
CA ALA A 51 -4.57 -11.22 6.06
C ALA A 51 -5.40 -12.05 5.09
N GLN A 52 -5.24 -11.81 3.79
CA GLN A 52 -5.96 -12.57 2.76
C GLN A 52 -5.09 -12.81 1.52
N PRO A 53 -5.43 -13.85 0.71
CA PRO A 53 -4.79 -14.05 -0.58
C PRO A 53 -5.11 -12.89 -1.54
N LEU A 54 -4.11 -12.44 -2.29
CA LEU A 54 -4.30 -11.38 -3.29
C LEU A 54 -5.37 -11.77 -4.33
N ALA A 55 -5.43 -13.02 -4.73
CA ALA A 55 -6.42 -13.52 -5.70
C ALA A 55 -7.89 -13.46 -5.21
N GLN A 56 -8.11 -13.26 -3.91
CA GLN A 56 -9.43 -13.12 -3.31
C GLN A 56 -9.76 -11.67 -2.93
N THR A 57 -8.94 -10.73 -3.38
CA THR A 57 -9.08 -9.30 -3.09
C THR A 57 -9.75 -8.62 -4.29
N ASP A 58 -10.84 -7.92 -4.07
CA ASP A 58 -11.56 -7.14 -5.09
C ASP A 58 -11.47 -5.62 -4.89
N GLY A 59 -11.03 -5.18 -3.71
CA GLY A 59 -10.92 -3.76 -3.37
C GLY A 59 -12.25 -3.07 -3.10
N ALA A 60 -13.34 -3.84 -2.91
CA ALA A 60 -14.63 -3.27 -2.54
C ALA A 60 -14.62 -2.75 -1.09
N ASP A 61 -15.41 -1.72 -0.84
CA ASP A 61 -15.72 -1.16 0.49
C ASP A 61 -14.50 -0.79 1.34
N VAL A 62 -13.47 -0.23 0.70
CA VAL A 62 -12.28 0.31 1.39
C VAL A 62 -12.06 1.78 1.03
N ASP A 63 -11.49 2.54 1.96
CA ASP A 63 -11.19 3.97 1.74
C ASP A 63 -9.90 4.17 0.94
N MET A 64 -8.94 3.23 1.04
CA MET A 64 -7.66 3.32 0.37
C MET A 64 -7.12 1.94 -0.01
N ILE A 65 -6.55 1.84 -1.21
CA ILE A 65 -5.78 0.68 -1.65
C ILE A 65 -4.35 1.13 -1.93
N ILE A 66 -3.38 0.47 -1.29
CA ILE A 66 -1.96 0.80 -1.42
C ILE A 66 -1.24 -0.36 -2.10
N ASN A 67 -0.62 -0.11 -3.24
CA ASN A 67 0.31 -1.06 -3.85
C ASN A 67 1.69 -0.90 -3.23
N SER A 68 2.10 -1.89 -2.45
CA SER A 68 3.46 -2.02 -1.91
C SER A 68 4.22 -3.19 -2.50
N THR A 69 3.76 -3.70 -3.64
CA THR A 69 4.44 -4.75 -4.42
C THR A 69 5.38 -4.12 -5.46
N SER A 70 6.10 -4.96 -6.18
CA SER A 70 6.90 -4.55 -7.34
C SER A 70 6.10 -4.47 -8.65
N LEU A 71 4.81 -4.85 -8.66
CA LEU A 71 3.98 -4.80 -9.86
C LEU A 71 3.74 -3.36 -10.30
N GLY A 72 4.12 -3.07 -11.52
CA GLY A 72 4.08 -1.73 -12.11
C GLY A 72 5.46 -1.08 -12.31
N LEU A 73 6.56 -1.71 -11.84
CA LEU A 73 7.92 -1.27 -12.15
C LEU A 73 8.25 -1.43 -13.63
N HIS A 74 7.72 -2.47 -14.27
CA HIS A 74 7.94 -2.75 -15.67
C HIS A 74 6.67 -2.54 -16.48
N ALA A 75 6.84 -2.15 -17.75
CA ALA A 75 5.73 -1.81 -18.63
C ALA A 75 4.81 -3.00 -18.97
N ASP A 76 5.31 -4.22 -18.87
CA ASP A 76 4.61 -5.49 -19.12
C ASP A 76 4.08 -6.17 -17.84
N ASP A 77 4.29 -5.57 -16.66
CA ASP A 77 3.72 -6.07 -15.42
C ASP A 77 2.18 -6.10 -15.49
N ALA A 78 1.59 -7.12 -14.85
CA ALA A 78 0.17 -7.13 -14.58
C ALA A 78 -0.21 -6.01 -13.60
N LEU A 79 -1.47 -5.57 -13.64
CA LEU A 79 -1.98 -4.64 -12.64
C LEU A 79 -1.97 -5.29 -11.25
N PRO A 80 -1.59 -4.55 -10.20
CA PRO A 80 -1.60 -5.07 -8.82
C PRO A 80 -2.97 -5.58 -8.38
N LEU A 81 -4.02 -4.90 -8.81
CA LEU A 81 -5.42 -5.23 -8.56
C LEU A 81 -6.30 -4.63 -9.67
N ALA A 82 -7.32 -5.36 -10.11
CA ALA A 82 -8.36 -4.80 -10.97
C ALA A 82 -9.23 -3.79 -10.20
N LEU A 83 -9.57 -2.67 -10.84
CA LEU A 83 -10.30 -1.56 -10.19
C LEU A 83 -11.80 -1.55 -10.51
N ASP A 84 -12.34 -2.64 -11.07
CA ASP A 84 -13.73 -2.69 -11.55
C ASP A 84 -14.78 -2.60 -10.44
N HIS A 85 -14.46 -3.07 -9.24
CA HIS A 85 -15.35 -3.08 -8.08
C HIS A 85 -15.03 -2.01 -7.04
N VAL A 86 -14.06 -1.15 -7.32
CA VAL A 86 -13.58 -0.12 -6.38
C VAL A 86 -14.54 1.06 -6.35
N SER A 87 -14.88 1.52 -5.17
CA SER A 87 -15.74 2.69 -4.96
C SER A 87 -15.10 3.99 -5.44
N LYS A 88 -15.90 4.95 -5.91
CA LYS A 88 -15.40 6.24 -6.46
C LYS A 88 -14.65 7.11 -5.45
N HIS A 89 -14.84 6.90 -4.17
CA HIS A 89 -14.14 7.63 -3.12
C HIS A 89 -12.81 6.96 -2.68
N THR A 90 -12.56 5.73 -3.10
CA THR A 90 -11.37 4.98 -2.73
C THR A 90 -10.12 5.60 -3.32
N VAL A 91 -9.14 5.94 -2.49
CA VAL A 91 -7.85 6.45 -2.92
C VAL A 91 -6.95 5.31 -3.38
N ILE A 92 -6.39 5.43 -4.58
CA ILE A 92 -5.43 4.47 -5.12
C ILE A 92 -4.02 5.03 -4.93
N ALA A 93 -3.24 4.39 -4.07
CA ALA A 93 -1.88 4.78 -3.75
C ALA A 93 -0.87 3.75 -4.28
N ASP A 94 0.17 4.22 -4.96
CA ASP A 94 1.25 3.38 -5.45
C ASP A 94 2.58 3.86 -4.87
N ILE A 95 3.39 2.97 -4.33
CA ILE A 95 4.71 3.34 -3.80
C ILE A 95 5.80 3.40 -4.87
N ILE A 96 5.50 2.97 -6.09
CA ILE A 96 6.44 3.01 -7.21
C ILE A 96 6.71 4.48 -7.56
N MET A 97 7.98 4.86 -7.63
CA MET A 97 8.41 6.23 -7.93
C MET A 97 8.82 6.41 -9.39
N VAL A 98 9.32 5.35 -10.02
CA VAL A 98 9.74 5.35 -11.44
C VAL A 98 9.23 4.07 -12.10
N PRO A 99 8.30 4.19 -13.06
CA PRO A 99 7.66 5.42 -13.52
C PRO A 99 6.76 6.05 -12.45
N ALA A 100 6.62 7.38 -12.45
CA ALA A 100 5.71 8.06 -11.51
C ALA A 100 4.24 7.73 -11.81
N ASP A 101 3.88 7.75 -13.09
CA ASP A 101 2.56 7.36 -13.58
C ASP A 101 2.55 5.89 -13.98
N THR A 102 2.38 5.00 -13.01
CA THR A 102 2.23 3.56 -13.29
C THR A 102 0.94 3.31 -14.08
N LYS A 103 0.88 2.22 -14.83
CA LYS A 103 -0.35 1.82 -15.55
C LYS A 103 -1.56 1.71 -14.62
N TRP A 104 -1.33 1.31 -13.37
CA TRP A 104 -2.39 1.18 -12.37
C TRP A 104 -2.94 2.54 -11.94
N LEU A 105 -2.08 3.53 -11.71
CA LEU A 105 -2.51 4.90 -11.44
C LEU A 105 -3.20 5.54 -12.65
N GLN A 106 -2.72 5.27 -13.88
CA GLN A 106 -3.39 5.71 -15.11
C GLN A 106 -4.80 5.13 -15.25
N ASP A 107 -4.96 3.83 -14.96
CA ASP A 107 -6.28 3.18 -14.94
C ASP A 107 -7.19 3.82 -13.88
N ALA A 108 -6.68 4.06 -12.68
CA ALA A 108 -7.42 4.73 -11.62
C ALA A 108 -7.90 6.13 -12.05
N VAL A 109 -7.03 6.94 -12.66
CA VAL A 109 -7.38 8.27 -13.19
C VAL A 109 -8.45 8.18 -14.27
N SER A 110 -8.32 7.23 -15.21
CA SER A 110 -9.31 7.03 -16.27
C SER A 110 -10.70 6.68 -15.74
N ARG A 111 -10.75 6.05 -14.57
CA ARG A 111 -11.99 5.71 -13.85
C ARG A 111 -12.50 6.82 -12.93
N GLY A 112 -11.78 7.94 -12.82
CA GLY A 112 -12.12 9.06 -11.95
C GLY A 112 -11.88 8.78 -10.46
N LEU A 113 -10.97 7.85 -10.13
CA LEU A 113 -10.58 7.56 -8.76
C LEU A 113 -9.49 8.55 -8.28
N PRO A 114 -9.52 8.98 -7.03
CA PRO A 114 -8.42 9.78 -6.46
C PRO A 114 -7.15 8.92 -6.35
N ILE A 115 -6.00 9.53 -6.63
CA ILE A 115 -4.70 8.84 -6.62
C ILE A 115 -3.70 9.50 -5.68
N HIS A 116 -2.71 8.71 -5.23
CA HIS A 116 -1.57 9.17 -4.45
C HIS A 116 -0.27 8.57 -5.01
N TYR A 117 0.69 9.43 -5.34
CA TYR A 117 1.97 9.04 -5.94
C TYR A 117 3.00 8.57 -4.92
N GLY A 118 3.81 7.62 -5.32
CA GLY A 118 4.88 7.05 -4.49
C GLY A 118 5.97 8.05 -4.08
N ARG A 119 6.24 9.07 -4.88
CA ARG A 119 7.24 10.12 -4.59
C ARG A 119 7.01 10.81 -3.25
N HIS A 120 5.76 10.96 -2.80
CA HIS A 120 5.45 11.61 -1.53
C HIS A 120 6.04 10.86 -0.33
N MET A 121 6.13 9.53 -0.42
CA MET A 121 6.78 8.73 0.62
C MET A 121 8.26 9.08 0.75
N LEU A 122 8.95 9.29 -0.36
CA LEU A 122 10.36 9.70 -0.37
C LEU A 122 10.54 11.12 0.18
N ASP A 123 9.70 12.06 -0.24
CA ASP A 123 9.76 13.45 0.20
C ASP A 123 9.71 13.54 1.75
N TYR A 124 8.79 12.81 2.38
CA TYR A 124 8.69 12.75 3.84
C TYR A 124 9.88 12.02 4.50
N GLN A 125 10.42 10.98 3.86
CA GLN A 125 11.59 10.27 4.39
C GLN A 125 12.86 11.12 4.35
N ILE A 126 13.06 11.96 3.35
CA ILE A 126 14.22 12.85 3.23
C ILE A 126 14.31 13.76 4.45
N ASP A 127 13.22 14.39 4.86
CA ASP A 127 13.17 15.25 6.03
C ASP A 127 13.52 14.50 7.33
N LEU A 128 12.97 13.30 7.50
CA LEU A 128 13.25 12.47 8.68
C LEU A 128 14.71 12.01 8.72
N ILE A 129 15.24 11.54 7.61
CA ILE A 129 16.64 11.11 7.49
C ILE A 129 17.56 12.30 7.69
N GLY A 130 17.26 13.45 7.10
CA GLY A 130 18.04 14.67 7.25
C GLY A 130 18.16 15.12 8.70
N ARG A 131 17.07 15.12 9.45
CA ARG A 131 17.06 15.41 10.90
C ARG A 131 17.84 14.38 11.71
N PHE A 132 17.68 13.10 11.39
CA PHE A 132 18.37 12.02 12.09
C PHE A 132 19.88 12.05 11.87
N THR A 133 20.33 12.38 10.66
CA THR A 133 21.75 12.47 10.30
C THR A 133 22.37 13.84 10.57
N ALA A 134 21.59 14.80 11.08
CA ALA A 134 21.99 16.20 11.22
C ALA A 134 22.56 16.82 9.92
N ALA A 135 22.03 16.41 8.77
CA ALA A 135 22.50 16.84 7.46
C ALA A 135 21.98 18.24 7.08
N PHE A 136 20.93 18.73 7.77
CA PHE A 136 20.36 20.10 7.65
C PHE A 136 19.47 20.45 8.84
#